data_e9cf48ce7aaedf2da975f777a646949e
#
_entry.id   e9cf48ce7aaedf2da975f777a646949e
#
_cell.length_a   1.000
_cell.length_b   1.000
_cell.length_c   1.000
_cell.angle_alpha   90.00
_cell.angle_beta   90.00
_cell.angle_gamma   90.00
#
_symmetry.space_group_name_H-M   'P 1'
#
loop_
_entity.id
_entity.type
_entity.pdbx_description
1 polymer ?
#
loop_
_entity_poly.entity_id
_entity_poly.type
_entity_poly.pdbx_seq_one_letter_code
_entity_poly.pdbx_strand_id
1 'polypeptide(L)'
;MARLQQNRTARAALFGAALFVMSLLMPLIVNVETFGITTLIIESLEILSVGPLLDAGIRLVLMNTLRIAPTYLGALIVADLITRSFSNIEFKTRLGEFAVTSLLVPTLVVPLVYRVIESFYCIRYDFRMPAILSIATVVATLRISRTETTESLGKASLIVIQLVFGFQWLDIVPALTSLGFGHGEISQDIKVVADLLGATSLFDIFGIVASGILILNGLISAKFIVDYQERLRFAEYERQRSIDMERMRSEAVLARGYREIQTLVHDLKTPLTTIQGLASAMAEFNGNSGMGAHAQRISCAAERMDAMIQEMMSESARRQIPAQEFAKRLASHLPEEKTLGLVTFEVEKDLPDILVNQTRLVRAVVNLIDNSLDSGAKQVHVQFCTNGEALNIKVIDDGPGISEDALARCWEGGYSTKNSTGLGLMFVKQVVEEHQGTINIQSAVGEGTVVVMSIPSCVGGVHHEEDPCN
;
A
#
# COMPACT_ATOMS: atom_id res chain seq x y z
N MET A 1 -9.88 -2.49 -1.07
CA MET A 1 -9.26 -2.35 -2.42
C MET A 1 -9.77 -3.38 -3.43
N ALA A 2 -9.83 -4.68 -3.16
CA ALA A 2 -10.29 -5.72 -4.10
C ALA A 2 -11.68 -5.47 -4.72
N ARG A 3 -12.69 -5.08 -3.95
CA ARG A 3 -14.04 -4.75 -4.48
C ARG A 3 -14.06 -3.55 -5.43
N LEU A 4 -13.22 -2.55 -5.22
CA LEU A 4 -13.11 -1.37 -6.11
C LEU A 4 -12.44 -1.74 -7.44
N GLN A 5 -11.48 -2.63 -7.41
CA GLN A 5 -10.78 -3.14 -8.59
C GLN A 5 -11.71 -4.05 -9.42
N GLN A 6 -12.47 -4.93 -8.77
CA GLN A 6 -13.47 -5.79 -9.41
C GLN A 6 -14.59 -4.98 -10.10
N ASN A 7 -15.06 -3.90 -9.48
CA ASN A 7 -16.04 -3.00 -10.09
C ASN A 7 -15.48 -2.22 -11.30
N ARG A 8 -14.18 -1.91 -11.32
CA ARG A 8 -13.55 -1.24 -12.47
C ARG A 8 -13.39 -2.18 -13.66
N THR A 9 -12.96 -3.42 -13.43
CA THR A 9 -12.84 -4.42 -14.48
C THR A 9 -14.19 -4.78 -15.09
N ALA A 10 -15.22 -4.94 -14.27
CA ALA A 10 -16.58 -5.20 -14.75
C ALA A 10 -17.13 -4.04 -15.60
N ARG A 11 -16.91 -2.79 -15.22
CA ARG A 11 -17.31 -1.61 -16.02
C ARG A 11 -16.57 -1.54 -17.35
N ALA A 12 -15.27 -1.82 -17.38
CA ALA A 12 -14.51 -1.84 -18.61
C ALA A 12 -14.94 -2.97 -19.56
N ALA A 13 -15.26 -4.17 -19.02
CA ALA A 13 -15.81 -5.26 -19.79
C ALA A 13 -17.18 -4.93 -20.42
N LEU A 14 -18.06 -4.31 -19.62
CA LEU A 14 -19.38 -3.84 -20.09
C LEU A 14 -19.21 -2.79 -21.19
N PHE A 15 -18.26 -1.86 -21.04
CA PHE A 15 -17.99 -0.83 -22.03
C PHE A 15 -17.43 -1.42 -23.32
N GLY A 16 -16.50 -2.39 -23.24
CA GLY A 16 -15.99 -3.11 -24.41
C GLY A 16 -17.09 -3.88 -25.15
N ALA A 17 -17.98 -4.56 -24.42
CA ALA A 17 -19.14 -5.24 -25.01
C ALA A 17 -20.11 -4.25 -25.68
N ALA A 18 -20.38 -3.10 -25.04
CA ALA A 18 -21.22 -2.06 -25.62
C ALA A 18 -20.66 -1.49 -26.93
N LEU A 19 -19.33 -1.38 -27.06
CA LEU A 19 -18.69 -0.96 -28.30
C LEU A 19 -18.88 -1.97 -29.43
N PHE A 20 -18.84 -3.28 -29.15
CA PHE A 20 -19.14 -4.29 -30.17
C PHE A 20 -20.61 -4.24 -30.58
N VAL A 21 -21.54 -4.08 -29.64
CA VAL A 21 -22.96 -3.90 -29.97
C VAL A 21 -23.15 -2.64 -30.81
N MET A 22 -22.49 -1.53 -30.43
CA MET A 22 -22.52 -0.29 -31.21
C MET A 22 -21.97 -0.50 -32.62
N SER A 23 -20.88 -1.25 -32.80
CA SER A 23 -20.32 -1.59 -34.10
C SER A 23 -21.29 -2.36 -35.00
N LEU A 24 -22.07 -3.29 -34.41
CA LEU A 24 -23.08 -4.04 -35.14
C LEU A 24 -24.28 -3.16 -35.56
N LEU A 25 -24.60 -2.14 -34.80
CA LEU A 25 -25.70 -1.22 -35.08
C LEU A 25 -25.31 -0.01 -35.97
N MET A 26 -24.01 0.30 -36.05
CA MET A 26 -23.52 1.44 -36.84
C MET A 26 -23.98 1.48 -38.31
N PRO A 27 -23.99 0.35 -39.07
CA PRO A 27 -24.43 0.39 -40.45
C PRO A 27 -25.89 0.82 -40.66
N LEU A 28 -26.74 0.72 -39.64
CA LEU A 28 -28.13 1.24 -39.71
C LEU A 28 -28.21 2.77 -39.76
N ILE A 29 -27.29 3.44 -39.05
CA ILE A 29 -27.29 4.89 -38.87
C ILE A 29 -26.29 5.54 -39.83
N VAL A 30 -25.12 4.94 -39.93
CA VAL A 30 -23.98 5.42 -40.69
C VAL A 30 -23.89 4.59 -41.98
N ASN A 31 -24.58 5.02 -43.00
CA ASN A 31 -24.65 4.34 -44.30
C ASN A 31 -24.45 5.29 -45.47
N VAL A 32 -24.37 4.77 -46.68
CA VAL A 32 -24.05 5.49 -47.90
C VAL A 32 -25.11 6.55 -48.21
N GLU A 33 -26.39 6.22 -47.94
CA GLU A 33 -27.53 7.14 -48.19
C GLU A 33 -27.49 8.33 -47.17
N THR A 34 -27.28 8.05 -45.87
CA THR A 34 -27.21 9.12 -44.86
C THR A 34 -26.03 10.06 -45.07
N PHE A 35 -24.95 9.61 -45.68
CA PHE A 35 -23.81 10.43 -46.07
C PHE A 35 -23.92 11.05 -47.44
N GLY A 36 -24.96 10.68 -48.20
CA GLY A 36 -25.26 11.26 -49.53
C GLY A 36 -24.13 10.97 -50.57
N ILE A 37 -23.38 9.90 -50.39
CA ILE A 37 -22.16 9.62 -51.18
C ILE A 37 -22.56 9.31 -52.62
N THR A 38 -23.55 8.48 -52.85
CA THR A 38 -24.03 8.11 -54.19
C THR A 38 -24.52 9.35 -54.98
N THR A 39 -25.20 10.25 -54.28
CA THR A 39 -25.70 11.50 -54.91
C THR A 39 -24.51 12.35 -55.42
N LEU A 40 -23.46 12.48 -54.63
CA LEU A 40 -22.25 13.23 -54.99
C LEU A 40 -21.47 12.57 -56.14
N ILE A 41 -21.44 11.24 -56.23
CA ILE A 41 -20.82 10.52 -57.34
C ILE A 41 -21.59 10.76 -58.64
N ILE A 42 -22.94 10.73 -58.59
CA ILE A 42 -23.79 10.99 -59.74
C ILE A 42 -23.65 12.48 -60.18
N GLU A 43 -23.70 13.41 -59.22
CA GLU A 43 -23.51 14.83 -59.48
C GLU A 43 -22.16 15.12 -60.16
N SER A 44 -21.10 14.44 -59.72
CA SER A 44 -19.78 14.59 -60.30
C SER A 44 -19.73 14.17 -61.78
N LEU A 45 -20.49 13.13 -62.17
CA LEU A 45 -20.62 12.70 -63.55
C LEU A 45 -21.51 13.58 -64.39
N GLU A 46 -22.59 14.15 -63.83
CA GLU A 46 -23.51 15.07 -64.53
C GLU A 46 -22.85 16.40 -64.83
N ILE A 47 -22.08 16.95 -63.88
CA ILE A 47 -21.42 18.26 -64.02
C ILE A 47 -20.01 18.12 -64.62
N LEU A 48 -19.49 16.89 -64.78
CA LEU A 48 -18.10 16.59 -65.17
C LEU A 48 -17.09 17.33 -64.28
N SER A 49 -17.36 17.37 -62.97
CA SER A 49 -16.53 18.09 -61.98
C SER A 49 -15.96 17.16 -60.94
N VAL A 50 -14.70 17.38 -60.56
CA VAL A 50 -13.99 16.60 -59.54
C VAL A 50 -14.39 16.98 -58.11
N GLY A 51 -14.95 18.20 -57.90
CA GLY A 51 -15.29 18.68 -56.55
C GLY A 51 -16.23 17.78 -55.78
N PRO A 52 -17.43 17.45 -56.34
CA PRO A 52 -18.37 16.54 -55.69
C PRO A 52 -17.78 15.14 -55.42
N LEU A 53 -16.93 14.65 -56.35
CA LEU A 53 -16.27 13.32 -56.18
C LEU A 53 -15.26 13.32 -55.04
N LEU A 54 -14.53 14.41 -54.85
CA LEU A 54 -13.64 14.57 -53.73
C LEU A 54 -14.40 14.61 -52.37
N ASP A 55 -15.52 15.33 -52.34
CA ASP A 55 -16.43 15.36 -51.15
C ASP A 55 -16.96 13.94 -50.88
N ALA A 56 -17.38 13.20 -51.92
CA ALA A 56 -17.80 11.81 -51.79
C ALA A 56 -16.71 10.95 -51.20
N GLY A 57 -15.43 11.09 -51.61
CA GLY A 57 -14.30 10.40 -51.05
C GLY A 57 -14.03 10.73 -49.57
N ILE A 58 -14.11 12.01 -49.22
CA ILE A 58 -13.97 12.45 -47.79
C ILE A 58 -15.07 11.84 -46.92
N ARG A 59 -16.32 11.89 -47.39
CA ARG A 59 -17.47 11.31 -46.66
C ARG A 59 -17.36 9.79 -46.54
N LEU A 60 -16.85 9.10 -47.57
CA LEU A 60 -16.62 7.66 -47.54
C LEU A 60 -15.62 7.29 -46.44
N VAL A 61 -14.47 7.98 -46.39
CA VAL A 61 -13.44 7.78 -45.38
C VAL A 61 -13.97 8.02 -43.97
N LEU A 62 -14.74 9.09 -43.78
CA LEU A 62 -15.37 9.40 -42.49
C LEU A 62 -16.39 8.33 -42.09
N MET A 63 -17.28 7.94 -43.02
CA MET A 63 -18.27 6.90 -42.83
C MET A 63 -17.62 5.55 -42.43
N ASN A 64 -16.63 5.10 -43.17
CA ASN A 64 -15.91 3.88 -42.89
C ASN A 64 -15.25 3.93 -41.50
N THR A 65 -14.59 5.03 -41.18
CA THR A 65 -13.94 5.21 -39.86
C THR A 65 -14.97 5.12 -38.74
N LEU A 66 -16.11 5.82 -38.83
CA LEU A 66 -17.17 5.79 -37.82
C LEU A 66 -17.75 4.39 -37.62
N ARG A 67 -17.91 3.63 -38.68
CA ARG A 67 -18.43 2.25 -38.63
C ARG A 67 -17.49 1.29 -37.92
N ILE A 68 -16.17 1.39 -38.21
CA ILE A 68 -15.18 0.40 -37.74
C ILE A 68 -14.50 0.78 -36.42
N ALA A 69 -14.43 2.07 -36.08
CA ALA A 69 -13.77 2.52 -34.87
C ALA A 69 -14.27 1.81 -33.58
N PRO A 70 -15.57 1.62 -33.36
CA PRO A 70 -16.04 0.90 -32.18
C PRO A 70 -15.51 -0.55 -32.11
N THR A 71 -15.39 -1.24 -33.27
CA THR A 71 -14.83 -2.62 -33.31
C THR A 71 -13.39 -2.65 -32.80
N TYR A 72 -12.53 -1.73 -33.30
CA TYR A 72 -11.12 -1.70 -32.89
C TYR A 72 -10.93 -1.23 -31.46
N LEU A 73 -11.75 -0.27 -30.98
CA LEU A 73 -11.75 0.12 -29.59
C LEU A 73 -12.24 -0.98 -28.66
N GLY A 74 -13.29 -1.69 -29.05
CA GLY A 74 -13.78 -2.84 -28.31
C GLY A 74 -12.71 -3.94 -28.22
N ALA A 75 -12.04 -4.24 -29.33
CA ALA A 75 -10.93 -5.19 -29.37
C ALA A 75 -9.76 -4.78 -28.47
N LEU A 76 -9.39 -3.47 -28.47
CA LEU A 76 -8.36 -2.92 -27.60
C LEU A 76 -8.70 -3.15 -26.11
N ILE A 77 -9.92 -2.78 -25.71
CA ILE A 77 -10.37 -2.85 -24.30
C ILE A 77 -10.45 -4.29 -23.84
N VAL A 78 -11.06 -5.18 -24.63
CA VAL A 78 -11.20 -6.60 -24.27
C VAL A 78 -9.84 -7.28 -24.21
N ALA A 79 -8.94 -7.00 -25.15
CA ALA A 79 -7.59 -7.56 -25.12
C ALA A 79 -6.78 -7.07 -23.90
N ASP A 80 -6.90 -5.79 -23.52
CA ASP A 80 -6.28 -5.24 -22.30
C ASP A 80 -6.82 -5.93 -21.04
N LEU A 81 -8.14 -6.10 -20.92
CA LEU A 81 -8.78 -6.79 -19.81
C LEU A 81 -8.32 -8.25 -19.65
N ILE A 82 -8.30 -8.97 -20.77
CA ILE A 82 -7.86 -10.37 -20.80
C ILE A 82 -6.39 -10.46 -20.39
N THR A 83 -5.53 -9.59 -20.92
CA THR A 83 -4.11 -9.55 -20.57
C THR A 83 -3.89 -9.32 -19.06
N ARG A 84 -4.65 -8.41 -18.45
CA ARG A 84 -4.59 -8.15 -16.99
C ARG A 84 -5.11 -9.33 -16.16
N SER A 85 -6.12 -10.04 -16.66
CA SER A 85 -6.68 -11.21 -15.96
C SER A 85 -5.70 -12.39 -15.93
N PHE A 86 -4.91 -12.58 -16.99
CA PHE A 86 -3.92 -13.65 -17.08
C PHE A 86 -2.59 -13.32 -16.38
N SER A 87 -2.26 -12.06 -16.12
CA SER A 87 -1.03 -11.68 -15.42
C SER A 87 -0.97 -12.20 -13.97
N ASN A 88 -2.10 -12.56 -13.38
CA ASN A 88 -2.23 -13.13 -12.04
C ASN A 88 -2.06 -14.66 -11.96
N ILE A 89 -1.92 -15.35 -13.11
CA ILE A 89 -1.69 -16.79 -13.17
C ILE A 89 -0.21 -17.02 -13.47
N GLU A 90 0.47 -17.85 -12.68
CA GLU A 90 1.90 -18.17 -12.75
C GLU A 90 2.38 -18.79 -14.10
N PHE A 91 1.89 -18.32 -15.22
CA PHE A 91 2.36 -18.76 -16.53
C PHE A 91 3.58 -17.95 -16.97
N LYS A 92 4.73 -18.32 -16.47
CA LYS A 92 6.05 -17.65 -16.56
C LYS A 92 6.74 -17.71 -17.93
N THR A 93 6.08 -17.72 -19.05
CA THR A 93 6.73 -17.53 -20.34
C THR A 93 6.25 -16.25 -20.99
N ARG A 94 7.11 -15.21 -20.95
CA ARG A 94 6.89 -13.88 -21.56
C ARG A 94 6.41 -13.92 -23.03
N LEU A 95 6.69 -14.96 -23.76
CA LEU A 95 6.24 -15.17 -25.15
C LEU A 95 4.79 -15.69 -25.21
N GLY A 96 4.37 -16.55 -24.28
CA GLY A 96 3.01 -17.13 -24.26
C GLY A 96 1.95 -16.12 -23.88
N GLU A 97 2.18 -15.30 -22.85
CA GLU A 97 1.26 -14.24 -22.44
C GLU A 97 1.03 -13.21 -23.55
N PHE A 98 2.08 -12.89 -24.28
CA PHE A 98 2.04 -11.90 -25.36
C PHE A 98 1.30 -12.42 -26.59
N ALA A 99 1.55 -13.65 -27.02
CA ALA A 99 0.97 -14.21 -28.22
C ALA A 99 -0.53 -14.51 -28.05
N VAL A 100 -0.94 -15.00 -26.90
CA VAL A 100 -2.33 -15.42 -26.70
C VAL A 100 -3.28 -14.24 -26.50
N THR A 101 -2.90 -13.24 -25.73
CA THR A 101 -3.84 -12.19 -25.30
C THR A 101 -3.86 -10.97 -26.20
N SER A 102 -2.70 -10.45 -26.59
CA SER A 102 -2.62 -9.22 -27.39
C SER A 102 -2.84 -9.43 -28.89
N LEU A 103 -2.45 -10.59 -29.41
CA LEU A 103 -2.59 -10.91 -30.84
C LEU A 103 -3.90 -11.63 -31.13
N LEU A 104 -4.28 -12.60 -30.32
CA LEU A 104 -5.38 -13.52 -30.63
C LEU A 104 -6.75 -12.83 -30.57
N VAL A 105 -6.96 -11.91 -29.62
CA VAL A 105 -8.24 -11.20 -29.49
C VAL A 105 -8.52 -10.29 -30.70
N PRO A 106 -7.66 -9.34 -31.09
CA PRO A 106 -7.92 -8.51 -32.26
C PRO A 106 -8.02 -9.31 -33.56
N THR A 107 -7.17 -10.32 -33.75
CA THR A 107 -7.14 -11.13 -34.99
C THR A 107 -8.33 -12.07 -35.15
N LEU A 108 -9.00 -12.48 -34.09
CA LEU A 108 -10.21 -13.31 -34.16
C LEU A 108 -11.48 -12.49 -34.10
N VAL A 109 -11.56 -11.52 -33.18
CA VAL A 109 -12.81 -10.78 -32.92
C VAL A 109 -13.11 -9.81 -34.07
N VAL A 110 -12.12 -9.10 -34.59
CA VAL A 110 -12.35 -8.12 -35.66
C VAL A 110 -12.90 -8.78 -36.94
N PRO A 111 -12.27 -9.87 -37.48
CA PRO A 111 -12.84 -10.56 -38.66
C PRO A 111 -14.22 -11.15 -38.41
N LEU A 112 -14.46 -11.63 -37.17
CA LEU A 112 -15.79 -12.18 -36.81
C LEU A 112 -16.87 -11.11 -36.88
N VAL A 113 -16.61 -9.92 -36.30
CA VAL A 113 -17.53 -8.78 -36.36
C VAL A 113 -17.81 -8.34 -37.80
N TYR A 114 -16.79 -8.26 -38.64
CA TYR A 114 -16.92 -7.94 -40.05
C TYR A 114 -17.81 -8.97 -40.77
N ARG A 115 -17.58 -10.28 -40.55
CA ARG A 115 -18.43 -11.34 -41.12
C ARG A 115 -19.88 -11.24 -40.66
N VAL A 116 -20.14 -10.95 -39.40
CA VAL A 116 -21.48 -10.76 -38.87
C VAL A 116 -22.16 -9.58 -39.55
N ILE A 117 -21.48 -8.43 -39.67
CA ILE A 117 -22.02 -7.24 -40.35
C ILE A 117 -22.30 -7.56 -41.83
N GLU A 118 -21.39 -8.19 -42.54
CA GLU A 118 -21.60 -8.63 -43.93
C GLU A 118 -22.83 -9.50 -44.08
N SER A 119 -23.00 -10.46 -43.20
CA SER A 119 -24.12 -11.41 -43.24
C SER A 119 -25.48 -10.76 -42.98
N PHE A 120 -25.53 -9.79 -42.05
CA PHE A 120 -26.78 -9.13 -41.66
C PHE A 120 -27.22 -8.02 -42.62
N TYR A 121 -26.26 -7.24 -43.11
CA TYR A 121 -26.54 -6.02 -43.88
C TYR A 121 -26.26 -6.16 -45.38
N CYS A 122 -25.74 -7.31 -45.81
CA CYS A 122 -25.30 -7.55 -47.21
C CYS A 122 -24.27 -6.49 -47.71
N ILE A 123 -23.54 -5.89 -46.80
CA ILE A 123 -22.52 -4.88 -47.13
C ILE A 123 -21.16 -5.54 -47.18
N ARG A 124 -20.42 -5.43 -48.29
CA ARG A 124 -19.05 -5.95 -48.38
C ARG A 124 -18.10 -5.02 -47.64
N TYR A 125 -17.61 -5.47 -46.48
CA TYR A 125 -16.50 -4.86 -45.80
C TYR A 125 -15.19 -5.32 -46.39
N ASP A 126 -14.30 -4.38 -46.68
CA ASP A 126 -12.97 -4.75 -47.19
C ASP A 126 -12.07 -5.20 -46.05
N PHE A 127 -12.05 -6.52 -45.76
CA PHE A 127 -11.13 -7.11 -44.80
C PHE A 127 -9.79 -7.45 -45.47
N ARG A 128 -9.09 -6.43 -45.95
CA ARG A 128 -7.75 -6.54 -46.57
C ARG A 128 -6.74 -5.66 -45.86
N MET A 129 -5.91 -4.93 -46.61
CA MET A 129 -4.79 -4.19 -46.06
C MET A 129 -5.20 -3.15 -44.99
N PRO A 130 -6.26 -2.34 -45.11
CA PRO A 130 -6.65 -1.39 -44.09
C PRO A 130 -7.01 -2.06 -42.77
N ALA A 131 -7.73 -3.20 -42.83
CA ALA A 131 -8.10 -3.96 -41.65
C ALA A 131 -6.87 -4.61 -40.96
N ILE A 132 -5.96 -5.18 -41.76
CA ILE A 132 -4.71 -5.77 -41.25
C ILE A 132 -3.86 -4.71 -40.53
N LEU A 133 -3.68 -3.54 -41.16
CA LEU A 133 -2.93 -2.44 -40.56
C LEU A 133 -3.61 -1.92 -39.28
N SER A 134 -4.94 -1.84 -39.28
CA SER A 134 -5.70 -1.42 -38.10
C SER A 134 -5.59 -2.43 -36.94
N ILE A 135 -5.60 -3.74 -37.21
CA ILE A 135 -5.32 -4.78 -36.22
C ILE A 135 -3.90 -4.65 -35.69
N ALA A 136 -2.92 -4.43 -36.58
CA ALA A 136 -1.53 -4.25 -36.19
C ALA A 136 -1.36 -3.03 -35.25
N THR A 137 -2.12 -1.93 -35.49
CA THR A 137 -2.08 -0.76 -34.58
C THR A 137 -2.67 -1.10 -33.21
N VAL A 138 -3.76 -1.85 -33.12
CA VAL A 138 -4.31 -2.30 -31.83
C VAL A 138 -3.28 -3.11 -31.07
N VAL A 139 -2.62 -4.07 -31.72
CA VAL A 139 -1.57 -4.89 -31.12
C VAL A 139 -0.37 -4.06 -30.66
N ALA A 140 0.12 -3.14 -31.51
CA ALA A 140 1.23 -2.24 -31.16
C ALA A 140 0.85 -1.33 -29.98
N THR A 141 -0.35 -0.78 -29.96
CA THR A 141 -0.85 0.09 -28.92
C THR A 141 -1.01 -0.65 -27.59
N LEU A 142 -1.45 -1.91 -27.59
CA LEU A 142 -1.48 -2.77 -26.41
C LEU A 142 -0.08 -3.01 -25.83
N ARG A 143 0.94 -3.11 -26.68
CA ARG A 143 2.35 -3.20 -26.23
C ARG A 143 2.83 -1.94 -25.54
N ILE A 144 2.47 -0.78 -26.08
CA ILE A 144 2.89 0.52 -25.55
C ILE A 144 2.13 0.85 -24.28
N SER A 145 0.84 0.48 -24.21
CA SER A 145 -0.09 0.80 -23.13
C SER A 145 0.02 -0.08 -21.87
N ARG A 146 1.02 -0.94 -21.76
CA ARG A 146 1.23 -1.88 -20.63
C ARG A 146 1.35 -1.25 -19.23
N THR A 147 0.80 -0.09 -19.01
CA THR A 147 0.82 0.60 -17.73
C THR A 147 -0.53 0.49 -17.02
N GLU A 148 -0.46 0.27 -15.72
CA GLU A 148 -1.52 -0.12 -14.78
C GLU A 148 -2.69 0.87 -14.59
N THR A 149 -2.76 1.97 -15.35
CA THR A 149 -3.77 3.00 -15.14
C THR A 149 -4.83 3.05 -16.24
N THR A 150 -6.09 3.25 -15.84
CA THR A 150 -7.23 3.49 -16.75
C THR A 150 -7.05 4.73 -17.64
N GLU A 151 -6.24 5.68 -17.23
CA GLU A 151 -5.89 6.87 -18.00
C GLU A 151 -5.05 6.54 -19.24
N SER A 152 -4.21 5.51 -19.16
CA SER A 152 -3.42 5.04 -20.29
C SER A 152 -4.30 4.44 -21.40
N LEU A 153 -5.42 3.81 -21.05
CA LEU A 153 -6.35 3.21 -22.01
C LEU A 153 -7.06 4.29 -22.86
N GLY A 154 -7.45 5.42 -22.25
CA GLY A 154 -8.03 6.55 -22.98
C GLY A 154 -7.06 7.14 -23.99
N LYS A 155 -5.81 7.33 -23.63
CA LYS A 155 -4.74 7.82 -24.53
C LYS A 155 -4.44 6.81 -25.65
N ALA A 156 -4.41 5.52 -25.32
CA ALA A 156 -4.27 4.43 -26.27
C ALA A 156 -5.40 4.40 -27.32
N SER A 157 -6.63 4.63 -26.88
CA SER A 157 -7.81 4.69 -27.75
C SER A 157 -7.71 5.80 -28.80
N LEU A 158 -7.19 6.97 -28.41
CA LEU A 158 -6.97 8.08 -29.36
C LEU A 158 -5.95 7.73 -30.44
N ILE A 159 -4.87 7.04 -30.12
CA ILE A 159 -3.89 6.59 -31.10
C ILE A 159 -4.52 5.62 -32.11
N VAL A 160 -5.29 4.63 -31.59
CA VAL A 160 -5.96 3.64 -32.45
C VAL A 160 -6.93 4.33 -33.40
N ILE A 161 -7.80 5.21 -32.92
CA ILE A 161 -8.75 5.95 -33.77
C ILE A 161 -8.00 6.74 -34.86
N GLN A 162 -6.94 7.44 -34.50
CA GLN A 162 -6.20 8.30 -35.40
C GLN A 162 -5.48 7.51 -36.50
N LEU A 163 -4.86 6.38 -36.15
CA LEU A 163 -4.20 5.53 -37.12
C LEU A 163 -5.20 4.77 -37.99
N VAL A 164 -6.32 4.28 -37.44
CA VAL A 164 -7.39 3.66 -38.20
C VAL A 164 -7.96 4.68 -39.21
N PHE A 165 -8.22 5.91 -38.79
CA PHE A 165 -8.68 6.97 -39.68
C PHE A 165 -7.66 7.27 -40.78
N GLY A 166 -6.36 7.30 -40.45
CA GLY A 166 -5.28 7.46 -41.42
C GLY A 166 -5.28 6.36 -42.51
N PHE A 167 -5.49 5.09 -42.12
CA PHE A 167 -5.52 3.99 -43.08
C PHE A 167 -6.74 4.00 -43.99
N GLN A 168 -7.89 4.54 -43.54
CA GLN A 168 -9.08 4.65 -44.38
C GLN A 168 -8.87 5.63 -45.57
N TRP A 169 -7.97 6.59 -45.45
CA TRP A 169 -7.63 7.48 -46.59
C TRP A 169 -6.94 6.75 -47.74
N LEU A 170 -6.27 5.63 -47.45
CA LEU A 170 -5.63 4.82 -48.50
C LEU A 170 -6.66 4.07 -49.37
N ASP A 171 -7.90 3.93 -48.90
CA ASP A 171 -8.98 3.23 -49.63
C ASP A 171 -9.43 4.00 -50.87
N ILE A 172 -9.31 5.32 -50.88
CA ILE A 172 -9.71 6.14 -52.02
C ILE A 172 -8.56 6.38 -53.00
N VAL A 173 -7.34 5.81 -52.77
CA VAL A 173 -6.14 5.98 -53.59
C VAL A 173 -6.14 4.94 -54.73
N PRO A 174 -6.31 5.34 -56.02
CA PRO A 174 -6.31 4.42 -57.13
C PRO A 174 -5.05 3.61 -57.29
N ALA A 175 -3.86 4.23 -57.12
CA ALA A 175 -2.55 3.60 -57.28
C ALA A 175 -2.32 2.43 -56.31
N LEU A 176 -3.02 2.41 -55.15
CA LEU A 176 -2.84 1.38 -54.13
C LEU A 176 -3.81 0.19 -54.28
N THR A 177 -4.65 0.19 -55.31
CA THR A 177 -5.64 -0.88 -55.55
C THR A 177 -4.94 -2.23 -55.71
N SER A 178 -3.82 -2.30 -56.40
CA SER A 178 -3.04 -3.54 -56.58
C SER A 178 -2.42 -4.06 -55.27
N LEU A 179 -2.27 -3.23 -54.27
CA LEU A 179 -1.78 -3.59 -52.92
C LEU A 179 -2.90 -4.01 -51.98
N GLY A 180 -4.15 -4.06 -52.41
CA GLY A 180 -5.30 -4.52 -51.60
C GLY A 180 -6.00 -3.40 -50.86
N PHE A 181 -5.92 -2.16 -51.30
CA PHE A 181 -6.68 -1.02 -50.79
C PHE A 181 -7.87 -0.67 -51.68
N GLY A 182 -8.98 -0.24 -51.06
CA GLY A 182 -10.14 0.30 -51.76
C GLY A 182 -10.87 -0.71 -52.62
N HIS A 183 -11.10 -1.89 -52.12
CA HIS A 183 -11.92 -2.93 -52.73
C HIS A 183 -13.36 -2.92 -52.15
N GLY A 184 -13.69 -2.00 -51.29
CA GLY A 184 -15.06 -1.79 -50.83
C GLY A 184 -15.95 -1.32 -51.99
N GLU A 185 -17.24 -1.58 -51.86
CA GLU A 185 -18.24 -1.38 -52.93
C GLU A 185 -18.17 0.02 -53.53
N ILE A 186 -18.15 1.06 -52.70
CA ILE A 186 -18.17 2.47 -53.12
C ILE A 186 -16.76 3.03 -53.40
N SER A 187 -15.73 2.46 -52.77
CA SER A 187 -14.35 2.87 -53.03
C SER A 187 -13.97 2.60 -54.48
N GLN A 188 -14.46 1.52 -55.08
CA GLN A 188 -14.25 1.21 -56.51
C GLN A 188 -14.97 2.19 -57.40
N ASP A 189 -16.24 2.53 -57.08
CA ASP A 189 -17.00 3.49 -57.90
C ASP A 189 -16.33 4.86 -57.94
N ILE A 190 -15.82 5.35 -56.78
CA ILE A 190 -15.07 6.62 -56.73
C ILE A 190 -13.82 6.53 -57.62
N LYS A 191 -13.08 5.43 -57.56
CA LYS A 191 -11.85 5.25 -58.37
C LYS A 191 -12.12 5.20 -59.88
N VAL A 192 -13.20 4.49 -60.28
CA VAL A 192 -13.63 4.42 -61.67
C VAL A 192 -14.06 5.81 -62.17
N VAL A 193 -14.84 6.52 -61.36
CA VAL A 193 -15.26 7.91 -61.75
C VAL A 193 -14.07 8.89 -61.76
N ALA A 194 -13.11 8.73 -60.85
CA ALA A 194 -11.87 9.50 -60.83
C ALA A 194 -11.03 9.26 -62.12
N ASP A 195 -11.02 8.03 -62.62
CA ASP A 195 -10.35 7.69 -63.86
C ASP A 195 -11.08 8.30 -65.06
N LEU A 196 -12.41 8.18 -65.10
CA LEU A 196 -13.23 8.80 -66.18
C LEU A 196 -13.07 10.34 -66.21
N LEU A 197 -12.91 10.99 -65.09
CA LEU A 197 -12.70 12.44 -64.99
C LEU A 197 -11.23 12.85 -65.12
N GLY A 198 -10.29 11.91 -65.30
CA GLY A 198 -8.84 12.19 -65.38
C GLY A 198 -8.27 12.70 -64.03
N ALA A 199 -8.89 12.38 -62.91
CA ALA A 199 -8.56 12.91 -61.60
C ALA A 199 -7.79 11.89 -60.73
N THR A 200 -7.32 10.75 -61.27
CA THR A 200 -6.61 9.70 -60.54
C THR A 200 -5.44 10.23 -59.74
N SER A 201 -4.57 11.06 -60.39
CA SER A 201 -3.42 11.65 -59.72
C SER A 201 -3.75 12.57 -58.55
N LEU A 202 -4.90 13.26 -58.62
CA LEU A 202 -5.41 14.10 -57.52
C LEU A 202 -5.79 13.24 -56.31
N PHE A 203 -6.53 12.14 -56.51
CA PHE A 203 -6.92 11.20 -55.46
C PHE A 203 -5.72 10.48 -54.86
N ASP A 204 -4.70 10.13 -55.67
CA ASP A 204 -3.46 9.53 -55.20
C ASP A 204 -2.71 10.48 -54.27
N ILE A 205 -2.49 11.73 -54.69
CA ILE A 205 -1.77 12.72 -53.87
C ILE A 205 -2.57 13.04 -52.62
N PHE A 206 -3.86 13.33 -52.78
CA PHE A 206 -4.72 13.74 -51.65
C PHE A 206 -4.84 12.64 -50.58
N GLY A 207 -5.12 11.40 -51.02
CA GLY A 207 -5.28 10.27 -50.09
C GLY A 207 -3.95 9.91 -49.39
N ILE A 208 -2.81 9.90 -50.14
CA ILE A 208 -1.51 9.59 -49.53
C ILE A 208 -1.09 10.70 -48.54
N VAL A 209 -1.25 11.98 -48.90
CA VAL A 209 -0.89 13.10 -48.03
C VAL A 209 -1.76 13.11 -46.78
N ALA A 210 -3.09 12.98 -46.90
CA ALA A 210 -4.01 12.94 -45.76
C ALA A 210 -3.71 11.76 -44.84
N SER A 211 -3.50 10.56 -45.40
CA SER A 211 -3.09 9.37 -44.66
C SER A 211 -1.75 9.59 -43.93
N GLY A 212 -0.75 10.09 -44.65
CA GLY A 212 0.59 10.35 -44.11
C GLY A 212 0.58 11.31 -42.91
N ILE A 213 -0.18 12.41 -43.03
CA ILE A 213 -0.33 13.38 -41.91
C ILE A 213 -0.96 12.71 -40.67
N LEU A 214 -2.04 11.94 -40.84
CA LEU A 214 -2.71 11.28 -39.75
C LEU A 214 -1.88 10.19 -39.11
N ILE A 215 -1.19 9.36 -39.90
CA ILE A 215 -0.30 8.32 -39.41
C ILE A 215 0.88 8.95 -38.67
N LEU A 216 1.52 9.97 -39.22
CA LEU A 216 2.62 10.68 -38.58
C LEU A 216 2.18 11.28 -37.23
N ASN A 217 1.02 11.93 -37.20
CA ASN A 217 0.46 12.48 -35.97
C ASN A 217 0.13 11.40 -34.93
N GLY A 218 -0.38 10.23 -35.36
CA GLY A 218 -0.60 9.07 -34.51
C GLY A 218 0.70 8.52 -33.92
N LEU A 219 1.75 8.43 -34.72
CA LEU A 219 3.07 7.98 -34.25
C LEU A 219 3.72 8.98 -33.28
N ILE A 220 3.60 10.29 -33.54
CA ILE A 220 4.07 11.34 -32.63
C ILE A 220 3.32 11.25 -31.30
N SER A 221 2.01 11.08 -31.34
CA SER A 221 1.17 10.90 -30.13
C SER A 221 1.58 9.65 -29.35
N ALA A 222 1.87 8.54 -30.02
CA ALA A 222 2.35 7.32 -29.39
C ALA A 222 3.70 7.54 -28.68
N LYS A 223 4.65 8.20 -29.37
CA LYS A 223 5.95 8.53 -28.78
C LYS A 223 5.79 9.43 -27.55
N PHE A 224 4.96 10.47 -27.64
CA PHE A 224 4.73 11.38 -26.53
C PHE A 224 4.16 10.66 -25.30
N ILE A 225 3.28 9.68 -25.51
CA ILE A 225 2.73 8.86 -24.41
C ILE A 225 3.80 8.00 -23.76
N VAL A 226 4.69 7.39 -24.56
CA VAL A 226 5.81 6.58 -24.04
C VAL A 226 6.74 7.46 -23.21
N ASP A 227 7.18 8.59 -23.73
CA ASP A 227 8.09 9.51 -23.05
C ASP A 227 7.47 10.05 -21.74
N TYR A 228 6.16 10.33 -21.75
CA TYR A 228 5.43 10.76 -20.55
C TYR A 228 5.40 9.66 -19.48
N GLN A 229 5.17 8.41 -19.87
CA GLN A 229 5.14 7.28 -18.94
C GLN A 229 6.52 7.00 -18.33
N GLU A 230 7.60 7.12 -19.12
CA GLU A 230 8.97 7.00 -18.61
C GLU A 230 9.27 8.07 -17.56
N ARG A 231 8.87 9.32 -17.84
CA ARG A 231 9.04 10.42 -16.86
C ARG A 231 8.29 10.19 -15.56
N LEU A 232 7.06 9.67 -15.62
CA LEU A 232 6.29 9.33 -14.43
C LEU A 232 6.96 8.22 -13.61
N ARG A 233 7.42 7.15 -14.25
CA ARG A 233 8.16 6.06 -13.58
C ARG A 233 9.44 6.56 -12.92
N PHE A 234 10.17 7.42 -13.62
CA PHE A 234 11.40 8.01 -13.07
C PHE A 234 11.11 8.88 -11.85
N ALA A 235 10.06 9.71 -11.89
CA ALA A 235 9.64 10.53 -10.76
C ALA A 235 9.18 9.69 -9.55
N GLU A 236 8.44 8.59 -9.78
CA GLU A 236 8.05 7.64 -8.73
C GLU A 236 9.28 6.95 -8.11
N TYR A 237 10.23 6.52 -8.93
CA TYR A 237 11.48 5.91 -8.46
C TYR A 237 12.31 6.89 -7.61
N GLU A 238 12.45 8.15 -8.04
CA GLU A 238 13.16 9.18 -7.27
C GLU A 238 12.47 9.47 -5.94
N ARG A 239 11.14 9.54 -5.94
CA ARG A 239 10.36 9.72 -4.72
C ARG A 239 10.56 8.57 -3.74
N GLN A 240 10.48 7.34 -4.21
CA GLN A 240 10.70 6.17 -3.36
C GLN A 240 12.12 6.16 -2.78
N ARG A 241 13.12 6.42 -3.61
CA ARG A 241 14.52 6.52 -3.17
C ARG A 241 14.74 7.61 -2.13
N SER A 242 14.05 8.75 -2.26
CA SER A 242 14.11 9.85 -1.28
C SER A 242 13.54 9.42 0.09
N ILE A 243 12.40 8.72 0.09
CA ILE A 243 11.78 8.20 1.31
C ILE A 243 12.69 7.17 1.99
N ASP A 244 13.26 6.24 1.21
CA ASP A 244 14.17 5.21 1.73
C ASP A 244 15.45 5.83 2.32
N MET A 245 16.01 6.87 1.69
CA MET A 245 17.16 7.60 2.22
C MET A 245 16.85 8.34 3.51
N GLU A 246 15.67 8.97 3.61
CA GLU A 246 15.23 9.66 4.81
C GLU A 246 15.04 8.68 5.97
N ARG A 247 14.45 7.51 5.70
CA ARG A 247 14.31 6.42 6.67
C ARG A 247 15.66 5.93 7.17
N MET A 248 16.59 5.61 6.27
CA MET A 248 17.95 5.18 6.65
C MET A 248 18.69 6.23 7.45
N ARG A 249 18.51 7.52 7.12
CA ARG A 249 19.12 8.62 7.87
C ARG A 249 18.55 8.72 9.29
N SER A 250 17.24 8.57 9.44
CA SER A 250 16.59 8.56 10.76
C SER A 250 17.06 7.37 11.61
N GLU A 251 17.13 6.17 11.03
CA GLU A 251 17.64 4.98 11.71
C GLU A 251 19.12 5.13 12.12
N ALA A 252 19.95 5.74 11.27
CA ALA A 252 21.36 6.00 11.58
C ALA A 252 21.54 7.01 12.73
N VAL A 253 20.71 8.05 12.79
CA VAL A 253 20.71 9.03 13.90
C VAL A 253 20.30 8.35 15.21
N LEU A 254 19.25 7.54 15.20
CA LEU A 254 18.82 6.77 16.37
C LEU A 254 19.93 5.80 16.85
N ALA A 255 20.52 5.05 15.92
CA ALA A 255 21.60 4.09 16.23
C ALA A 255 22.84 4.80 16.79
N ARG A 256 23.13 6.03 16.35
CA ARG A 256 24.23 6.84 16.92
C ARG A 256 23.91 7.32 18.32
N GLY A 257 22.69 7.82 18.54
CA GLY A 257 22.24 8.23 19.87
C GLY A 257 22.30 7.08 20.89
N TYR A 258 21.88 5.88 20.49
CA TYR A 258 21.98 4.67 21.32
C TYR A 258 23.42 4.34 21.70
N ARG A 259 24.36 4.41 20.77
CA ARG A 259 25.79 4.15 21.05
C ARG A 259 26.39 5.19 22.02
N GLU A 260 26.04 6.45 21.86
CA GLU A 260 26.49 7.52 22.76
C GLU A 260 25.96 7.30 24.19
N ILE A 261 24.68 6.92 24.32
CA ILE A 261 24.09 6.55 25.62
C ILE A 261 24.80 5.34 26.24
N GLN A 262 25.07 4.28 25.47
CA GLN A 262 25.81 3.10 25.94
C GLN A 262 27.19 3.47 26.49
N THR A 263 27.91 4.35 25.80
CA THR A 263 29.23 4.79 26.22
C THR A 263 29.15 5.59 27.52
N LEU A 264 28.22 6.52 27.61
CA LEU A 264 27.98 7.32 28.82
C LEU A 264 27.63 6.46 30.04
N VAL A 265 26.79 5.46 29.82
CA VAL A 265 26.40 4.48 30.86
C VAL A 265 27.60 3.69 31.35
N HIS A 266 28.44 3.20 30.45
CA HIS A 266 29.66 2.49 30.81
C HIS A 266 30.59 3.39 31.66
N ASP A 267 30.75 4.64 31.25
CA ASP A 267 31.63 5.61 31.94
C ASP A 267 31.07 6.04 33.30
N LEU A 268 29.75 6.02 33.48
CA LEU A 268 29.11 6.28 34.79
C LEU A 268 29.18 5.07 35.73
N LYS A 269 29.16 3.85 35.20
CA LYS A 269 29.23 2.63 36.02
C LYS A 269 30.54 2.48 36.74
N THR A 270 31.64 2.89 36.14
CA THR A 270 33.00 2.79 36.74
C THR A 270 33.15 3.61 38.03
N PRO A 271 32.85 4.94 38.07
CA PRO A 271 32.96 5.71 39.32
C PRO A 271 31.92 5.24 40.36
N LEU A 272 30.73 4.78 39.88
CA LEU A 272 29.68 4.29 40.78
C LEU A 272 30.14 3.03 41.56
N THR A 273 30.74 2.07 40.85
CA THR A 273 31.34 0.87 41.49
C THR A 273 32.43 1.23 42.48
N THR A 274 33.23 2.28 42.19
CA THR A 274 34.26 2.76 43.11
C THR A 274 33.63 3.35 44.37
N ILE A 275 32.58 4.17 44.23
CA ILE A 275 31.83 4.76 45.36
C ILE A 275 31.20 3.65 46.23
N GLN A 276 30.59 2.66 45.63
CA GLN A 276 30.03 1.50 46.34
C GLN A 276 31.10 0.73 47.11
N GLY A 277 32.24 0.44 46.49
CA GLY A 277 33.36 -0.28 47.13
C GLY A 277 33.94 0.53 48.33
N LEU A 278 34.10 1.82 48.20
CA LEU A 278 34.60 2.67 49.30
C LEU A 278 33.55 2.79 50.43
N ALA A 279 32.26 2.90 50.10
CA ALA A 279 31.20 2.95 51.10
C ALA A 279 31.08 1.64 51.88
N SER A 280 31.18 0.51 51.19
CA SER A 280 31.19 -0.83 51.81
C SER A 280 32.40 -1.06 52.72
N ALA A 281 33.58 -0.66 52.26
CA ALA A 281 34.79 -0.69 53.08
C ALA A 281 34.70 0.19 54.36
N MET A 282 34.15 1.39 54.22
CA MET A 282 33.91 2.28 55.36
C MET A 282 32.87 1.75 56.37
N ALA A 283 31.85 1.02 55.88
CA ALA A 283 30.83 0.40 56.74
C ALA A 283 31.43 -0.79 57.55
N GLU A 284 32.35 -1.54 56.97
CA GLU A 284 33.02 -2.70 57.60
C GLU A 284 34.03 -2.31 58.69
N PHE A 285 34.72 -1.18 58.49
CA PHE A 285 35.75 -0.71 59.46
C PHE A 285 35.20 0.02 60.67
N ASN A 286 33.92 0.53 60.69
CA ASN A 286 33.38 1.38 61.75
C ASN A 286 32.03 0.85 62.30
N GLY A 287 32.04 -0.22 63.00
CA GLY A 287 30.81 -0.92 63.49
C GLY A 287 29.92 -0.16 64.51
N ASN A 288 30.21 1.06 64.97
CA ASN A 288 29.36 1.73 65.99
C ASN A 288 29.46 3.30 65.97
N SER A 289 29.89 3.92 64.93
CA SER A 289 29.95 5.41 64.81
C SER A 289 28.98 5.87 63.73
N GLY A 290 28.49 7.11 63.83
CA GLY A 290 27.63 7.72 62.81
C GLY A 290 28.19 7.68 61.35
N MET A 291 29.48 7.36 61.17
CA MET A 291 30.16 7.17 59.92
C MET A 291 29.68 5.93 59.17
N GLY A 292 29.36 4.84 59.88
CA GLY A 292 28.77 3.61 59.27
C GLY A 292 27.40 3.85 58.68
N ALA A 293 26.58 4.67 59.36
CA ALA A 293 25.25 5.03 58.84
C ALA A 293 25.36 5.94 57.57
N HIS A 294 26.38 6.78 57.47
CA HIS A 294 26.64 7.59 56.25
C HIS A 294 27.17 6.73 55.10
N ALA A 295 28.07 5.78 55.36
CA ALA A 295 28.58 4.85 54.39
C ALA A 295 27.43 3.99 53.77
N GLN A 296 26.52 3.52 54.63
CA GLN A 296 25.35 2.76 54.19
C GLN A 296 24.38 3.57 53.34
N ARG A 297 24.18 4.88 53.64
CA ARG A 297 23.40 5.79 52.80
C ARG A 297 24.05 6.05 51.44
N ILE A 298 25.38 6.15 51.37
CA ILE A 298 26.12 6.31 50.11
C ILE A 298 26.01 5.05 49.27
N SER A 299 26.16 3.85 49.87
CA SER A 299 25.97 2.56 49.18
C SER A 299 24.58 2.47 48.56
N CYS A 300 23.54 2.73 49.38
CA CYS A 300 22.16 2.73 48.87
C CYS A 300 21.89 3.75 47.75
N ALA A 301 22.53 4.93 47.79
CA ALA A 301 22.41 5.94 46.76
C ALA A 301 23.10 5.48 45.45
N ALA A 302 24.26 4.86 45.56
CA ALA A 302 25.01 4.33 44.43
C ALA A 302 24.28 3.12 43.79
N GLU A 303 23.71 2.21 44.59
CA GLU A 303 22.86 1.12 44.09
C GLU A 303 21.63 1.64 43.34
N ARG A 304 21.04 2.73 43.81
CA ARG A 304 19.90 3.37 43.10
C ARG A 304 20.31 3.99 41.77
N MET A 305 21.52 4.61 41.70
CA MET A 305 22.06 5.16 40.46
C MET A 305 22.36 4.04 39.45
N ASP A 306 22.97 2.92 39.90
CA ASP A 306 23.21 1.76 39.00
C ASP A 306 21.90 1.20 38.48
N ALA A 307 20.86 1.13 39.31
CA ALA A 307 19.55 0.72 38.93
C ALA A 307 18.90 1.66 37.89
N MET A 308 19.03 2.99 38.02
CA MET A 308 18.55 3.95 37.01
C MET A 308 19.30 3.84 35.69
N ILE A 309 20.59 3.62 35.75
CA ILE A 309 21.47 3.44 34.59
C ILE A 309 21.06 2.16 33.82
N GLN A 310 20.86 1.06 34.53
CA GLN A 310 20.37 -0.20 33.93
C GLN A 310 18.99 -0.02 33.27
N GLU A 311 18.16 0.84 33.85
CA GLU A 311 16.85 1.17 33.34
C GLU A 311 16.89 1.92 32.01
N MET A 312 17.77 2.92 31.89
CA MET A 312 17.99 3.64 30.63
C MET A 312 18.44 2.70 29.49
N MET A 313 19.16 1.62 29.81
CA MET A 313 19.65 0.66 28.84
C MET A 313 18.61 -0.37 28.39
N SER A 314 17.58 -0.61 29.21
CA SER A 314 16.61 -1.69 28.96
C SER A 314 15.40 -1.28 28.13
N GLU A 315 15.39 -0.09 27.56
CA GLU A 315 14.23 0.53 26.89
C GLU A 315 13.70 -0.17 25.63
N SER A 316 14.35 -1.20 25.09
CA SER A 316 14.13 -1.53 23.67
C SER A 316 13.44 -2.85 23.34
N ALA A 317 13.09 -3.72 24.27
CA ALA A 317 12.53 -5.03 23.88
C ALA A 317 11.23 -5.38 24.62
N ARG A 318 10.10 -4.96 24.07
CA ARG A 318 8.83 -5.60 24.41
C ARG A 318 8.77 -6.98 23.74
N ARG A 319 8.36 -7.99 24.48
CA ARG A 319 8.16 -9.37 23.99
C ARG A 319 6.76 -9.83 24.37
N GLN A 320 6.17 -10.61 23.49
CA GLN A 320 4.95 -11.31 23.82
C GLN A 320 5.29 -12.49 24.73
N ILE A 321 4.68 -12.53 25.90
CA ILE A 321 4.90 -13.59 26.91
C ILE A 321 3.56 -14.00 27.51
N PRO A 322 3.40 -15.28 27.86
CA PRO A 322 2.25 -15.74 28.64
C PRO A 322 2.25 -15.08 30.03
N ALA A 323 1.12 -14.53 30.47
CA ALA A 323 1.03 -13.89 31.79
C ALA A 323 1.32 -14.87 32.94
N GLN A 324 1.06 -16.15 32.75
CA GLN A 324 1.44 -17.20 33.72
C GLN A 324 2.95 -17.35 33.88
N GLU A 325 3.72 -17.21 32.77
CA GLU A 325 5.19 -17.25 32.82
C GLU A 325 5.73 -15.99 33.51
N PHE A 326 5.13 -14.83 33.24
CA PHE A 326 5.46 -13.60 33.94
C PHE A 326 5.25 -13.72 35.45
N ALA A 327 4.12 -14.25 35.91
CA ALA A 327 3.83 -14.44 37.33
C ALA A 327 4.87 -15.39 38.02
N LYS A 328 5.24 -16.49 37.38
CA LYS A 328 6.30 -17.40 37.87
C LYS A 328 7.64 -16.69 38.00
N ARG A 329 8.00 -15.89 37.00
CA ARG A 329 9.27 -15.17 37.00
C ARG A 329 9.32 -14.07 38.07
N LEU A 330 8.20 -13.36 38.29
CA LEU A 330 8.07 -12.40 39.37
C LEU A 330 8.30 -13.08 40.73
N ALA A 331 7.68 -14.21 40.97
CA ALA A 331 7.83 -14.96 42.21
C ALA A 331 9.30 -15.39 42.46
N SER A 332 10.04 -15.78 41.38
CA SER A 332 11.46 -16.15 41.46
C SER A 332 12.42 -14.98 41.67
N HIS A 333 11.98 -13.74 41.44
CA HIS A 333 12.79 -12.52 41.65
C HIS A 333 12.73 -11.98 43.08
N LEU A 334 11.78 -12.45 43.89
CA LEU A 334 11.67 -12.04 45.30
C LEU A 334 12.61 -12.88 46.15
N PRO A 335 13.38 -12.27 47.08
CA PRO A 335 14.21 -13.00 48.04
C PRO A 335 13.36 -13.97 48.89
N GLU A 336 13.93 -15.14 49.24
CA GLU A 336 13.24 -16.14 50.04
C GLU A 336 12.74 -15.59 51.38
N GLU A 337 13.47 -14.65 51.98
CA GLU A 337 13.08 -13.97 53.24
C GLU A 337 11.76 -13.19 53.12
N LYS A 338 11.43 -12.67 51.92
CA LYS A 338 10.18 -11.93 51.64
C LYS A 338 9.04 -12.88 51.25
N THR A 339 9.34 -14.05 50.66
CA THR A 339 8.35 -15.06 50.28
C THR A 339 7.90 -15.95 51.42
N LEU A 340 8.69 -16.09 52.46
CA LEU A 340 8.37 -16.89 53.67
C LEU A 340 7.31 -16.18 54.56
N GLY A 341 6.03 -16.17 54.09
CA GLY A 341 4.87 -15.78 54.90
C GLY A 341 4.46 -14.30 54.78
N LEU A 342 5.22 -13.44 54.11
CA LEU A 342 4.86 -12.03 53.96
C LEU A 342 4.17 -11.72 52.62
N VAL A 343 4.54 -12.43 51.55
CA VAL A 343 4.00 -12.21 50.19
C VAL A 343 3.34 -13.50 49.69
N THR A 344 2.10 -13.40 49.26
CA THR A 344 1.32 -14.52 48.69
C THR A 344 0.93 -14.22 47.27
N PHE A 345 0.94 -15.24 46.40
CA PHE A 345 0.58 -15.13 45.00
C PHE A 345 -0.68 -15.93 44.69
N GLU A 346 -1.63 -15.30 44.00
CA GLU A 346 -2.79 -15.94 43.41
C GLU A 346 -2.81 -15.70 41.93
N VAL A 347 -2.82 -16.79 41.14
CA VAL A 347 -2.76 -16.73 39.68
C VAL A 347 -3.98 -17.45 39.13
N GLU A 348 -4.84 -16.71 38.45
CA GLU A 348 -6.02 -17.25 37.76
C GLU A 348 -5.61 -18.21 36.64
N LYS A 349 -6.46 -19.20 36.37
CA LYS A 349 -6.25 -20.09 35.20
C LYS A 349 -6.63 -19.31 33.93
N ASP A 350 -5.94 -19.65 32.83
CA ASP A 350 -6.18 -19.08 31.47
C ASP A 350 -5.96 -17.57 31.36
N LEU A 351 -4.86 -17.08 31.90
CA LEU A 351 -4.40 -15.70 31.69
C LEU A 351 -3.94 -15.48 30.25
N PRO A 352 -4.20 -14.29 29.67
CA PRO A 352 -3.82 -13.97 28.29
C PRO A 352 -2.32 -13.73 28.13
N ASP A 353 -1.85 -13.77 26.87
CA ASP A 353 -0.53 -13.27 26.49
C ASP A 353 -0.49 -11.75 26.54
N ILE A 354 0.65 -11.20 26.95
CA ILE A 354 0.90 -9.75 27.06
C ILE A 354 2.15 -9.34 26.33
N LEU A 355 2.14 -8.14 25.71
CA LEU A 355 3.31 -7.56 25.03
C LEU A 355 4.02 -6.58 25.96
N VAL A 356 5.06 -7.03 26.65
CA VAL A 356 5.69 -6.26 27.72
C VAL A 356 7.21 -6.31 27.71
N ASN A 357 7.83 -5.26 28.27
CA ASN A 357 9.20 -5.33 28.76
C ASN A 357 9.18 -6.03 30.13
N GLN A 358 9.53 -7.31 30.13
CA GLN A 358 9.42 -8.18 31.30
C GLN A 358 10.21 -7.65 32.49
N THR A 359 11.43 -7.15 32.28
CA THR A 359 12.31 -6.64 33.34
C THR A 359 11.71 -5.39 34.02
N ARG A 360 11.20 -4.46 33.22
CA ARG A 360 10.56 -3.23 33.76
C ARG A 360 9.29 -3.53 34.51
N LEU A 361 8.44 -4.42 33.98
CA LEU A 361 7.17 -4.78 34.63
C LEU A 361 7.40 -5.55 35.93
N VAL A 362 8.36 -6.52 35.97
CA VAL A 362 8.75 -7.19 37.22
C VAL A 362 9.16 -6.18 38.27
N ARG A 363 10.03 -5.23 37.91
CA ARG A 363 10.50 -4.18 38.84
C ARG A 363 9.36 -3.27 39.31
N ALA A 364 8.40 -2.95 38.45
CA ALA A 364 7.24 -2.15 38.85
C ALA A 364 6.41 -2.86 39.93
N VAL A 365 6.18 -4.18 39.77
CA VAL A 365 5.45 -4.95 40.80
C VAL A 365 6.27 -5.08 42.09
N VAL A 366 7.60 -5.34 41.97
CA VAL A 366 8.49 -5.39 43.14
C VAL A 366 8.49 -4.07 43.91
N ASN A 367 8.51 -2.91 43.22
CA ASN A 367 8.41 -1.61 43.86
C ASN A 367 7.07 -1.43 44.67
N LEU A 368 5.97 -1.96 44.15
CA LEU A 368 4.70 -1.94 44.89
C LEU A 368 4.76 -2.81 46.15
N ILE A 369 5.32 -4.02 46.02
CA ILE A 369 5.52 -4.95 47.16
C ILE A 369 6.41 -4.31 48.22
N ASP A 370 7.53 -3.73 47.83
CA ASP A 370 8.48 -3.08 48.73
C ASP A 370 7.82 -1.86 49.42
N ASN A 371 7.07 -1.02 48.69
CA ASN A 371 6.31 0.07 49.27
C ASN A 371 5.33 -0.38 50.34
N SER A 372 4.63 -1.50 50.12
CA SER A 372 3.69 -2.08 51.06
C SER A 372 4.40 -2.55 52.34
N LEU A 373 5.47 -3.34 52.21
CA LEU A 373 6.25 -3.84 53.33
C LEU A 373 6.93 -2.72 54.11
N ASP A 374 7.54 -1.75 53.44
CA ASP A 374 8.15 -0.55 54.05
C ASP A 374 7.12 0.32 54.76
N SER A 375 5.84 0.22 54.38
CA SER A 375 4.74 0.91 55.08
C SER A 375 4.30 0.22 56.33
N GLY A 376 4.79 -0.99 56.62
CA GLY A 376 4.50 -1.74 57.80
C GLY A 376 3.35 -2.76 57.62
N ALA A 377 3.04 -3.12 56.38
CA ALA A 377 2.13 -4.23 56.10
C ALA A 377 2.74 -5.55 56.59
N LYS A 378 1.90 -6.40 57.14
CA LYS A 378 2.27 -7.73 57.62
C LYS A 378 2.09 -8.80 56.56
N GLN A 379 1.18 -8.55 55.63
CA GLN A 379 0.90 -9.42 54.50
C GLN A 379 0.65 -8.61 53.25
N VAL A 380 1.23 -9.08 52.10
CA VAL A 380 0.98 -8.54 50.78
C VAL A 380 0.50 -9.67 49.89
N HIS A 381 -0.66 -9.47 49.29
CA HIS A 381 -1.28 -10.42 48.36
C HIS A 381 -1.20 -9.90 46.95
N VAL A 382 -0.55 -10.66 46.03
CA VAL A 382 -0.41 -10.33 44.60
C VAL A 382 -1.32 -11.24 43.80
N GLN A 383 -2.36 -10.66 43.19
CA GLN A 383 -3.35 -11.39 42.42
C GLN A 383 -3.24 -11.08 40.93
N PHE A 384 -3.20 -12.12 40.11
CA PHE A 384 -3.23 -12.04 38.64
C PHE A 384 -4.60 -12.53 38.15
N CYS A 385 -5.39 -11.66 37.56
CA CYS A 385 -6.70 -11.99 37.02
C CYS A 385 -6.90 -11.29 35.65
N THR A 386 -7.91 -11.74 34.88
CA THR A 386 -8.24 -11.14 33.59
C THR A 386 -9.71 -10.73 33.54
N ASN A 387 -10.00 -9.68 32.76
CA ASN A 387 -11.35 -9.31 32.34
C ASN A 387 -11.61 -9.65 30.86
N GLY A 388 -10.73 -10.44 30.22
CA GLY A 388 -10.79 -10.80 28.81
C GLY A 388 -10.07 -9.84 27.88
N GLU A 389 -9.97 -8.55 28.22
CA GLU A 389 -9.30 -7.52 27.41
C GLU A 389 -7.92 -7.11 27.97
N ALA A 390 -7.68 -7.33 29.26
CA ALA A 390 -6.46 -6.95 29.95
C ALA A 390 -6.07 -7.94 31.05
N LEU A 391 -4.77 -8.06 31.30
CA LEU A 391 -4.22 -8.65 32.50
C LEU A 391 -4.30 -7.61 33.62
N ASN A 392 -4.96 -7.92 34.72
CA ASN A 392 -4.99 -7.14 35.93
C ASN A 392 -4.05 -7.73 36.98
N ILE A 393 -3.06 -6.97 37.39
CA ILE A 393 -2.13 -7.30 38.47
C ILE A 393 -2.53 -6.44 39.69
N LYS A 394 -3.04 -7.08 40.71
CA LYS A 394 -3.46 -6.42 41.94
C LYS A 394 -2.44 -6.69 43.05
N VAL A 395 -1.95 -5.63 43.68
CA VAL A 395 -1.13 -5.71 44.87
C VAL A 395 -1.97 -5.17 46.05
N ILE A 396 -2.26 -6.04 47.00
CA ILE A 396 -3.16 -5.78 48.13
C ILE A 396 -2.34 -5.93 49.42
N ASP A 397 -2.35 -4.93 50.28
CA ASP A 397 -1.68 -4.96 51.58
C ASP A 397 -2.62 -4.68 52.74
N ASP A 398 -2.24 -5.19 53.92
CA ASP A 398 -2.90 -4.96 55.21
C ASP A 398 -2.23 -3.86 56.03
N GLY A 399 -1.55 -2.92 55.35
CA GLY A 399 -0.80 -1.81 55.94
C GLY A 399 -1.69 -0.72 56.55
N PRO A 400 -1.10 0.37 57.05
CA PRO A 400 -1.82 1.46 57.68
C PRO A 400 -2.71 2.29 56.74
N GLY A 401 -2.67 2.01 55.45
CA GLY A 401 -3.39 2.79 54.42
C GLY A 401 -2.80 4.18 54.17
N ILE A 402 -3.39 4.91 53.25
CA ILE A 402 -2.98 6.21 52.77
C ILE A 402 -4.13 7.20 53.03
N SER A 403 -3.83 8.39 53.58
CA SER A 403 -4.83 9.44 53.80
C SER A 403 -5.27 10.06 52.44
N GLU A 404 -6.47 10.63 52.37
CA GLU A 404 -7.01 11.28 51.15
C GLU A 404 -6.07 12.33 50.58
N ASP A 405 -5.50 13.19 51.45
CA ASP A 405 -4.54 14.22 51.04
C ASP A 405 -3.26 13.61 50.44
N ALA A 406 -2.76 12.52 51.00
CA ALA A 406 -1.59 11.83 50.51
C ALA A 406 -1.89 11.03 49.22
N LEU A 407 -3.08 10.48 49.08
CA LEU A 407 -3.54 9.77 47.90
C LEU A 407 -3.65 10.72 46.70
N ALA A 408 -4.14 11.95 46.88
CA ALA A 408 -4.23 12.95 45.83
C ALA A 408 -2.85 13.34 45.29
N ARG A 409 -1.82 13.24 46.12
CA ARG A 409 -0.42 13.67 45.78
C ARG A 409 0.52 12.50 45.54
N CYS A 410 0.09 11.25 45.65
CA CYS A 410 0.96 10.07 45.55
C CYS A 410 1.65 9.91 44.19
N TRP A 411 1.14 10.58 43.14
CA TRP A 411 1.71 10.61 41.80
C TRP A 411 2.65 11.79 41.55
N GLU A 412 2.82 12.73 42.51
CA GLU A 412 3.75 13.83 42.38
C GLU A 412 5.20 13.34 42.61
N GLY A 413 6.09 13.61 41.66
CA GLY A 413 7.48 13.18 41.74
C GLY A 413 8.18 13.75 42.98
N GLY A 414 8.78 12.90 43.79
CA GLY A 414 9.49 13.29 45.02
C GLY A 414 8.58 13.42 46.25
N TYR A 415 7.27 13.19 46.12
CA TYR A 415 6.39 13.17 47.29
C TYR A 415 6.57 11.85 48.05
N SER A 416 6.91 11.93 49.31
CA SER A 416 7.03 10.79 50.23
C SER A 416 6.60 11.17 51.64
N THR A 417 5.78 10.42 52.27
CA THR A 417 5.40 10.55 53.71
C THR A 417 6.47 9.99 54.65
N LYS A 418 7.48 9.30 54.09
CA LYS A 418 8.62 8.70 54.79
C LYS A 418 9.91 9.21 54.15
N ASN A 419 11.05 9.05 54.79
CA ASN A 419 12.38 9.44 54.33
C ASN A 419 12.82 8.64 53.04
N SER A 420 11.90 8.33 52.14
CA SER A 420 12.14 7.67 50.86
C SER A 420 12.14 8.71 49.71
N THR A 421 12.67 8.34 48.55
CA THR A 421 12.84 9.24 47.39
C THR A 421 11.56 9.70 46.72
N GLY A 422 10.39 9.06 47.02
CA GLY A 422 9.12 9.36 46.36
C GLY A 422 9.07 9.05 44.86
N LEU A 423 10.02 8.29 44.33
CA LEU A 423 10.12 7.96 42.88
C LEU A 423 9.51 6.62 42.53
N GLY A 424 9.24 5.74 43.50
CA GLY A 424 8.78 4.36 43.24
C GLY A 424 7.42 4.29 42.54
N LEU A 425 6.41 5.02 43.04
CA LEU A 425 5.06 5.04 42.44
C LEU A 425 5.05 5.72 41.08
N MET A 426 5.84 6.79 40.89
CA MET A 426 5.98 7.45 39.59
C MET A 426 6.59 6.53 38.55
N PHE A 427 7.61 5.74 38.93
CA PHE A 427 8.17 4.70 38.06
C PHE A 427 7.12 3.64 37.66
N VAL A 428 6.33 3.14 38.63
CA VAL A 428 5.25 2.17 38.33
C VAL A 428 4.26 2.75 37.34
N LYS A 429 3.83 4.01 37.54
CA LYS A 429 2.91 4.69 36.63
C LYS A 429 3.49 4.80 35.22
N GLN A 430 4.74 5.23 35.11
CA GLN A 430 5.45 5.34 33.81
C GLN A 430 5.52 3.98 33.09
N VAL A 431 5.90 2.91 33.79
CA VAL A 431 5.98 1.57 33.21
C VAL A 431 4.61 1.11 32.71
N VAL A 432 3.54 1.33 33.47
CA VAL A 432 2.19 0.95 33.07
C VAL A 432 1.72 1.74 31.84
N GLU A 433 1.94 3.07 31.82
CA GLU A 433 1.62 3.93 30.67
C GLU A 433 2.41 3.53 29.40
N GLU A 434 3.69 3.22 29.52
CA GLU A 434 4.51 2.72 28.42
C GLU A 434 3.96 1.41 27.84
N HIS A 435 3.33 0.58 28.65
CA HIS A 435 2.66 -0.65 28.19
C HIS A 435 1.20 -0.44 27.78
N GLN A 436 0.80 0.84 27.55
CA GLN A 436 -0.58 1.21 27.18
C GLN A 436 -1.62 0.74 28.20
N GLY A 437 -1.18 0.54 29.44
CA GLY A 437 -2.01 0.12 30.55
C GLY A 437 -2.59 1.29 31.38
N THR A 438 -3.34 0.94 32.40
CA THR A 438 -3.87 1.88 33.39
C THR A 438 -3.54 1.41 34.81
N ILE A 439 -3.34 2.37 35.71
CA ILE A 439 -3.08 2.09 37.12
C ILE A 439 -4.07 2.83 38.01
N ASN A 440 -4.57 2.15 39.02
CA ASN A 440 -5.50 2.71 40.04
C ASN A 440 -5.05 2.31 41.43
N ILE A 441 -5.20 3.24 42.40
CA ILE A 441 -4.93 3.01 43.81
C ILE A 441 -6.20 3.28 44.62
N GLN A 442 -6.54 2.36 45.51
CA GLN A 442 -7.60 2.49 46.47
C GLN A 442 -7.01 2.23 47.87
N SER A 443 -7.19 3.17 48.80
CA SER A 443 -6.65 3.05 50.14
C SER A 443 -7.50 3.85 51.11
N ALA A 444 -7.65 3.35 52.34
CA ALA A 444 -8.23 4.06 53.43
C ALA A 444 -7.37 3.86 54.68
N VAL A 445 -7.32 4.87 55.56
CA VAL A 445 -6.51 4.81 56.78
C VAL A 445 -6.98 3.67 57.68
N GLY A 446 -6.11 2.73 57.99
CA GLY A 446 -6.39 1.53 58.82
C GLY A 446 -6.96 0.33 58.05
N GLU A 447 -7.24 0.44 56.73
CA GLU A 447 -7.83 -0.63 55.95
C GLU A 447 -6.83 -1.22 54.89
N GLY A 448 -5.61 -0.67 54.83
CA GLY A 448 -4.62 -1.11 53.85
C GLY A 448 -4.69 -0.40 52.50
N THR A 449 -3.99 -0.94 51.50
CA THR A 449 -3.93 -0.36 50.15
C THR A 449 -4.12 -1.46 49.09
N VAL A 450 -4.84 -1.11 48.01
CA VAL A 450 -5.02 -1.93 46.83
C VAL A 450 -4.54 -1.15 45.61
N VAL A 451 -3.52 -1.65 44.95
CA VAL A 451 -3.04 -1.09 43.69
C VAL A 451 -3.38 -2.06 42.56
N VAL A 452 -4.05 -1.57 41.52
CA VAL A 452 -4.43 -2.35 40.33
C VAL A 452 -3.75 -1.81 39.13
N MET A 453 -2.92 -2.61 38.48
CA MET A 453 -2.34 -2.35 37.17
C MET A 453 -3.06 -3.19 36.11
N SER A 454 -3.59 -2.56 35.07
CA SER A 454 -4.26 -3.23 33.94
C SER A 454 -3.37 -3.10 32.69
N ILE A 455 -2.87 -4.21 32.18
CA ILE A 455 -2.04 -4.27 30.98
C ILE A 455 -2.85 -4.91 29.83
N PRO A 456 -2.96 -4.29 28.66
CA PRO A 456 -3.69 -4.83 27.52
C PRO A 456 -3.22 -6.24 27.14
N SER A 457 -4.16 -7.13 26.85
CA SER A 457 -3.87 -8.49 26.38
C SER A 457 -3.62 -8.50 24.86
N CYS A 458 -2.80 -9.45 24.40
CA CYS A 458 -2.62 -9.72 22.97
C CYS A 458 -3.75 -10.62 22.43
N VAL A 459 -5.02 -10.31 22.71
CA VAL A 459 -6.14 -11.11 22.20
C VAL A 459 -6.48 -10.67 20.77
N GLY A 460 -6.18 -11.52 19.81
CA GLY A 460 -6.79 -11.59 18.48
C GLY A 460 -6.39 -10.54 17.45
N GLY A 461 -5.43 -10.87 16.60
CA GLY A 461 -5.41 -10.40 15.24
C GLY A 461 -4.56 -9.16 14.91
N VAL A 462 -3.26 -9.31 14.91
CA VAL A 462 -2.44 -8.77 13.81
C VAL A 462 -1.36 -9.82 13.52
N HIS A 463 -1.50 -10.49 12.39
CA HIS A 463 -0.40 -11.19 11.76
C HIS A 463 0.73 -10.18 11.55
N HIS A 464 1.77 -10.26 12.34
CA HIS A 464 3.03 -9.64 11.97
C HIS A 464 3.55 -10.39 10.75
N GLU A 465 3.71 -9.66 9.67
CA GLU A 465 4.51 -10.03 8.51
C GLU A 465 5.80 -10.69 9.00
N GLU A 466 6.01 -11.90 8.51
CA GLU A 466 7.25 -12.63 8.63
C GLU A 466 8.39 -11.75 8.13
N ASP A 467 9.42 -11.61 8.96
CA ASP A 467 10.71 -11.04 8.58
C ASP A 467 11.25 -11.85 7.38
N PRO A 468 11.50 -11.22 6.23
CA PRO A 468 12.09 -11.91 5.10
C PRO A 468 13.61 -11.90 5.23
N CYS A 469 14.15 -12.65 6.20
CA CYS A 469 15.57 -12.98 6.28
C CYS A 469 15.72 -14.41 6.77
N ASN A 470 15.61 -15.34 5.82
CA ASN A 470 16.35 -16.60 5.77
C ASN A 470 16.59 -16.96 4.30
#